data_9c3e5f78dea6b24c8cba4395be7613ea
#
_entry.id   9c3e5f78dea6b24c8cba4395be7613ea
#
_cell.length_a   1.000
_cell.length_b   1.000
_cell.length_c   1.000
_cell.angle_alpha   90.00
_cell.angle_beta   90.00
_cell.angle_gamma   90.00
#
_symmetry.space_group_name_H-M   'P 1'
#
loop_
_entity.id
_entity.type
_entity.pdbx_description
1 polymer ?
#
loop_
_entity_poly.entity_id
_entity_poly.type
_entity_poly.pdbx_seq_one_letter_code
_entity_poly.pdbx_strand_id
1 'polypeptide(L)'
;MSRITFSFAKTILLFLCAVCVSAWLLSCVSPKNDASEGIAFVSGMGYGWNLGNTFDSLPDGGRRGGPETETSWGNPRTTRKLIKYIREQGFDTIRIPVTWGPHMGDAPEYTVDPAWMSRVEEVVDWALAEKMYVIINLHHEKSWLEKASKDYEGAMTQFRAAWRQIAARFRERTDHLIFESMNEIDFTDLPIGENGALVNRINGEFVKLVRASGGVNRNRWLLLPGIGADLEKACDYLVLPDDPRCIVSVHYYLPPQFAIATPGTSWGYQYSWGGAADHETMKANFAKLKELYLDKGIPVIIGEYGCLLRNKDRASRIFYFRSIVRLSRENGICPVFWDNGEELDRRAYVWRQEGVLPALTGN
;
A
#
# COMPACT_ATOMS: atom_id res chain seq x y z
N MET A 1 14.75 -84.05 -31.77
CA MET A 1 13.30 -84.16 -31.46
C MET A 1 12.89 -82.96 -30.64
N SER A 2 11.95 -82.18 -31.21
CA SER A 2 10.87 -81.40 -30.60
C SER A 2 11.29 -80.24 -29.65
N ARG A 3 11.33 -79.08 -30.19
CA ARG A 3 10.39 -77.91 -30.08
C ARG A 3 9.97 -77.56 -28.64
N ILE A 4 10.48 -76.39 -28.14
CA ILE A 4 9.68 -75.40 -27.51
C ILE A 4 10.44 -74.02 -27.72
N THR A 5 10.00 -73.28 -28.69
CA THR A 5 10.24 -71.85 -28.82
C THR A 5 8.86 -71.18 -28.93
N PHE A 6 8.72 -69.99 -28.44
CA PHE A 6 7.59 -69.11 -28.40
C PHE A 6 6.93 -68.92 -27.02
N SER A 7 7.34 -67.87 -26.29
CA SER A 7 6.46 -66.93 -25.62
C SER A 7 7.25 -66.01 -24.70
N PHE A 8 8.02 -65.06 -25.24
CA PHE A 8 8.62 -63.98 -24.44
C PHE A 8 8.53 -62.61 -25.08
N ALA A 9 7.84 -62.49 -26.21
CA ALA A 9 7.81 -61.21 -26.96
C ALA A 9 6.52 -60.40 -26.84
N LYS A 10 5.52 -60.87 -26.07
CA LYS A 10 4.24 -60.13 -25.92
C LYS A 10 4.03 -59.43 -24.57
N THR A 11 4.88 -59.65 -23.58
CA THR A 11 4.71 -59.05 -22.24
C THR A 11 5.50 -57.76 -22.06
N ILE A 12 6.45 -57.45 -22.91
CA ILE A 12 7.28 -56.19 -22.82
C ILE A 12 6.62 -55.00 -23.50
N LEU A 13 5.67 -55.22 -24.43
CA LEU A 13 5.05 -54.15 -25.19
C LEU A 13 3.86 -53.45 -24.45
N LEU A 14 3.34 -54.09 -23.38
CA LEU A 14 2.24 -53.57 -22.58
C LEU A 14 2.70 -52.76 -21.36
N PHE A 15 3.98 -52.80 -20.96
CA PHE A 15 4.52 -52.01 -19.84
C PHE A 15 5.11 -50.67 -20.28
N LEU A 16 5.42 -50.47 -21.56
CA LEU A 16 5.94 -49.18 -22.08
C LEU A 16 4.84 -48.18 -22.47
N CYS A 17 3.60 -48.62 -22.67
CA CYS A 17 2.47 -47.71 -22.92
C CYS A 17 1.81 -47.15 -21.65
N ALA A 18 1.99 -47.77 -20.49
CA ALA A 18 1.39 -47.33 -19.24
C ALA A 18 2.20 -46.21 -18.51
N VAL A 19 3.50 -46.06 -18.84
CA VAL A 19 4.39 -45.07 -18.25
C VAL A 19 4.34 -43.72 -19.00
N CYS A 20 3.94 -43.73 -20.28
CA CYS A 20 3.82 -42.50 -21.08
C CYS A 20 2.50 -41.72 -20.91
N VAL A 21 1.46 -42.36 -20.32
CA VAL A 21 0.15 -41.68 -20.10
C VAL A 21 0.10 -40.97 -18.76
N SER A 22 0.94 -41.35 -17.78
CA SER A 22 0.99 -40.67 -16.48
C SER A 22 1.89 -39.43 -16.43
N ALA A 23 2.68 -39.15 -17.49
CA ALA A 23 3.54 -37.95 -17.56
C ALA A 23 2.88 -36.75 -18.25
N TRP A 24 1.67 -36.89 -18.80
CA TRP A 24 0.94 -35.83 -19.50
C TRP A 24 -0.21 -35.20 -18.69
N LEU A 25 -0.42 -35.63 -17.45
CA LEU A 25 -1.46 -35.05 -16.57
C LEU A 25 -0.91 -34.08 -15.51
N LEU A 26 0.39 -33.76 -15.56
CA LEU A 26 1.02 -32.82 -14.61
C LEU A 26 1.44 -31.47 -15.26
N SER A 27 0.87 -31.11 -16.40
CA SER A 27 1.23 -29.87 -17.08
C SER A 27 0.01 -29.17 -17.68
N CYS A 28 -0.94 -28.81 -16.85
CA CYS A 28 -1.92 -27.78 -17.14
C CYS A 28 -2.42 -27.19 -15.81
N VAL A 29 -1.53 -26.65 -15.00
CA VAL A 29 -1.91 -25.57 -14.09
C VAL A 29 -1.89 -24.31 -14.93
N SER A 30 -3.06 -23.92 -15.40
CA SER A 30 -3.25 -22.68 -16.16
C SER A 30 -2.88 -21.51 -15.28
N PRO A 31 -2.12 -20.51 -15.78
CA PRO A 31 -1.83 -19.27 -15.06
C PRO A 31 -3.05 -18.32 -15.06
N LYS A 32 -4.24 -18.83 -14.78
CA LYS A 32 -5.49 -18.01 -14.79
C LYS A 32 -5.98 -17.59 -13.41
N ASN A 33 -5.30 -17.95 -12.32
CA ASN A 33 -5.79 -17.64 -10.97
C ASN A 33 -5.22 -16.36 -10.34
N ASP A 34 -4.05 -15.85 -10.76
CA ASP A 34 -3.38 -14.78 -10.04
C ASP A 34 -4.09 -13.43 -10.16
N ALA A 35 -4.59 -13.08 -11.34
CA ALA A 35 -5.28 -11.81 -11.58
C ALA A 35 -6.58 -11.67 -10.79
N SER A 36 -7.37 -12.75 -10.68
CA SER A 36 -8.61 -12.78 -9.89
C SER A 36 -8.34 -12.79 -8.39
N GLU A 37 -7.23 -13.40 -7.94
CA GLU A 37 -6.81 -13.45 -6.54
C GLU A 37 -6.48 -12.07 -6.01
N GLY A 38 -5.71 -11.25 -6.75
CA GLY A 38 -5.33 -9.90 -6.33
C GLY A 38 -6.53 -8.96 -6.19
N ILE A 39 -7.44 -8.97 -7.15
CA ILE A 39 -8.67 -8.19 -7.09
C ILE A 39 -9.54 -8.64 -5.91
N ALA A 40 -9.69 -9.95 -5.69
CA ALA A 40 -10.45 -10.48 -4.56
C ALA A 40 -9.80 -10.11 -3.22
N PHE A 41 -8.47 -10.18 -3.13
CA PHE A 41 -7.71 -9.79 -1.94
C PHE A 41 -7.99 -8.32 -1.58
N VAL A 42 -7.78 -7.38 -2.53
CA VAL A 42 -8.00 -5.95 -2.28
C VAL A 42 -9.48 -5.65 -2.02
N SER A 43 -10.40 -6.30 -2.72
CA SER A 43 -11.84 -6.18 -2.41
C SER A 43 -12.17 -6.62 -0.98
N GLY A 44 -11.50 -7.66 -0.48
CA GLY A 44 -11.63 -8.16 0.89
C GLY A 44 -11.02 -7.22 1.95
N MET A 45 -10.13 -6.29 1.57
CA MET A 45 -9.55 -5.30 2.47
C MET A 45 -10.59 -4.27 3.00
N GLY A 46 -11.79 -4.22 2.44
CA GLY A 46 -12.90 -3.44 2.94
C GLY A 46 -12.67 -1.93 2.91
N TYR A 47 -12.92 -1.28 4.04
CA TYR A 47 -12.68 0.15 4.25
C TYR A 47 -11.42 0.33 5.08
N GLY A 48 -10.59 1.31 4.71
CA GLY A 48 -9.32 1.56 5.37
C GLY A 48 -9.25 2.90 6.09
N TRP A 49 -8.40 2.96 7.09
CA TRP A 49 -8.10 4.16 7.86
C TRP A 49 -6.59 4.30 8.05
N ASN A 50 -6.04 5.51 7.85
CA ASN A 50 -4.64 5.82 8.13
C ASN A 50 -4.46 6.28 9.57
N LEU A 51 -3.49 5.70 10.27
CA LEU A 51 -2.97 6.19 11.55
C LEU A 51 -1.99 7.34 11.29
N GLY A 52 -2.46 8.40 10.63
CA GLY A 52 -1.62 9.53 10.21
C GLY A 52 -1.18 10.43 11.36
N ASN A 53 -0.10 11.18 11.14
CA ASN A 53 0.54 12.04 12.13
C ASN A 53 0.88 11.31 13.45
N THR A 54 1.42 10.10 13.32
CA THR A 54 1.76 9.22 14.43
C THR A 54 3.16 8.65 14.23
N PHE A 55 3.30 7.48 13.58
CA PHE A 55 4.61 6.91 13.24
C PHE A 55 5.28 7.59 12.03
N ASP A 56 4.55 8.36 11.28
CA ASP A 56 5.04 9.25 10.24
C ASP A 56 5.57 10.58 10.78
N SER A 57 5.35 10.89 12.06
CA SER A 57 5.84 12.09 12.70
C SER A 57 7.37 12.18 12.67
N LEU A 58 7.88 13.41 12.58
CA LEU A 58 9.31 13.69 12.66
C LEU A 58 9.67 14.16 14.08
N PRO A 59 10.87 13.84 14.56
CA PRO A 59 11.35 14.35 15.83
C PRO A 59 11.58 15.87 15.77
N ASP A 60 11.35 16.53 16.89
CA ASP A 60 11.55 17.97 17.01
C ASP A 60 12.99 18.37 16.67
N GLY A 61 13.13 19.40 15.83
CA GLY A 61 14.42 19.93 15.41
C GLY A 61 15.24 19.05 14.47
N GLY A 62 14.61 18.04 13.83
CA GLY A 62 15.25 17.18 12.83
C GLY A 62 16.36 16.26 13.39
N ARG A 63 16.37 16.03 14.71
CA ARG A 63 17.31 15.14 15.39
C ARG A 63 16.84 13.67 15.28
N ARG A 64 17.75 12.75 15.63
CA ARG A 64 17.33 11.35 15.81
C ARG A 64 16.34 11.25 16.96
N GLY A 65 15.26 10.49 16.76
CA GLY A 65 14.20 10.28 17.73
C GLY A 65 14.11 8.80 18.12
N GLY A 66 13.45 8.56 19.25
CA GLY A 66 13.04 7.25 19.71
C GLY A 66 11.50 7.09 19.62
N PRO A 67 10.91 6.15 20.38
CA PRO A 67 9.46 5.91 20.37
C PRO A 67 8.60 7.10 20.79
N GLU A 68 9.16 8.11 21.46
CA GLU A 68 8.49 9.36 21.82
C GLU A 68 8.08 10.19 20.60
N THR A 69 8.77 10.03 19.46
CA THR A 69 8.44 10.70 18.19
C THR A 69 7.01 10.42 17.74
N GLU A 70 6.44 9.28 18.14
CA GLU A 70 5.04 8.91 17.88
C GLU A 70 4.04 10.04 18.26
N THR A 71 4.39 10.90 19.20
CA THR A 71 3.51 11.96 19.70
C THR A 71 3.92 13.37 19.32
N SER A 72 5.00 13.54 18.55
CA SER A 72 5.61 14.85 18.21
C SER A 72 4.63 15.77 17.47
N TRP A 73 3.73 15.23 16.69
CA TRP A 73 2.72 16.02 15.95
C TRP A 73 1.37 16.11 16.68
N GLY A 74 1.35 15.89 18.01
CA GLY A 74 0.23 16.21 18.89
C GLY A 74 -0.82 15.13 19.07
N ASN A 75 -0.73 14.01 18.34
CA ASN A 75 -1.58 12.85 18.59
C ASN A 75 -1.16 12.15 19.90
N PRO A 76 -2.08 11.47 20.59
CA PRO A 76 -1.72 10.66 21.73
C PRO A 76 -0.98 9.41 21.30
N ARG A 77 -0.20 8.83 22.21
CA ARG A 77 0.39 7.50 22.00
C ARG A 77 -0.69 6.50 21.64
N THR A 78 -0.47 5.73 20.57
CA THR A 78 -1.42 4.71 20.11
C THR A 78 -1.59 3.62 21.15
N THR A 79 -2.83 3.19 21.35
CA THR A 79 -3.18 2.14 22.29
C THR A 79 -3.91 1.00 21.58
N ARG A 80 -3.83 -0.21 22.15
CA ARG A 80 -4.61 -1.35 21.66
C ARG A 80 -6.11 -1.04 21.63
N LYS A 81 -6.59 -0.22 22.59
CA LYS A 81 -7.98 0.23 22.64
C LYS A 81 -8.35 1.06 21.39
N LEU A 82 -7.46 1.94 20.92
CA LEU A 82 -7.69 2.70 19.69
C LEU A 82 -7.82 1.78 18.48
N ILE A 83 -6.90 0.83 18.32
CA ILE A 83 -6.94 -0.13 17.19
C ILE A 83 -8.25 -0.92 17.20
N LYS A 84 -8.64 -1.45 18.37
CA LYS A 84 -9.92 -2.15 18.52
C LYS A 84 -11.11 -1.24 18.18
N TYR A 85 -11.11 0.00 18.67
CA TYR A 85 -12.15 0.98 18.37
C TYR A 85 -12.27 1.22 16.86
N ILE A 86 -11.17 1.43 16.14
CA ILE A 86 -11.18 1.60 14.69
C ILE A 86 -11.80 0.37 14.00
N ARG A 87 -11.42 -0.83 14.42
CA ARG A 87 -12.03 -2.07 13.89
C ARG A 87 -13.54 -2.12 14.12
N GLU A 88 -14.00 -1.74 15.33
CA GLU A 88 -15.42 -1.69 15.70
C GLU A 88 -16.22 -0.60 14.96
N GLN A 89 -15.53 0.44 14.43
CA GLN A 89 -16.17 1.45 13.58
C GLN A 89 -16.38 0.97 12.14
N GLY A 90 -15.97 -0.24 11.79
CA GLY A 90 -16.19 -0.83 10.46
C GLY A 90 -14.99 -0.73 9.51
N PHE A 91 -13.80 -0.38 10.00
CA PHE A 91 -12.59 -0.40 9.18
C PHE A 91 -11.92 -1.78 9.22
N ASP A 92 -11.76 -2.39 8.07
CA ASP A 92 -11.10 -3.70 7.92
C ASP A 92 -9.61 -3.55 7.67
N THR A 93 -9.17 -2.39 7.20
CA THR A 93 -7.77 -2.08 6.86
C THR A 93 -7.27 -0.90 7.69
N ILE A 94 -6.03 -1.03 8.19
CA ILE A 94 -5.28 0.09 8.78
C ILE A 94 -3.97 0.27 8.03
N ARG A 95 -3.70 1.50 7.57
CA ARG A 95 -2.37 1.89 7.10
C ARG A 95 -1.68 2.62 8.24
N ILE A 96 -0.51 2.16 8.58
CA ILE A 96 0.37 2.70 9.60
C ILE A 96 1.57 3.32 8.87
N PRO A 97 1.49 4.61 8.49
CA PRO A 97 2.61 5.30 7.86
C PRO A 97 3.78 5.37 8.85
N VAL A 98 4.97 4.98 8.42
CA VAL A 98 6.17 4.97 9.29
C VAL A 98 7.32 5.69 8.63
N THR A 99 7.87 6.68 9.32
CA THR A 99 9.12 7.32 8.96
C THR A 99 10.27 6.63 9.71
N TRP A 100 11.25 6.13 8.98
CA TRP A 100 12.35 5.33 9.52
C TRP A 100 13.67 6.09 9.59
N GLY A 101 13.93 7.00 8.64
CA GLY A 101 15.22 7.68 8.52
C GLY A 101 15.75 8.30 9.83
N PRO A 102 14.94 9.06 10.59
CA PRO A 102 15.35 9.64 11.88
C PRO A 102 15.63 8.59 12.97
N HIS A 103 15.18 7.36 12.77
CA HIS A 103 15.34 6.24 13.71
C HIS A 103 16.39 5.24 13.24
N MET A 104 17.23 5.62 12.26
CA MET A 104 18.33 4.78 11.77
C MET A 104 19.66 5.32 12.23
N GLY A 105 20.60 4.39 12.51
CA GLY A 105 21.98 4.67 12.78
C GLY A 105 22.73 5.24 11.58
N ASP A 106 24.06 5.40 11.74
CA ASP A 106 24.93 5.89 10.67
C ASP A 106 25.17 4.84 9.59
N ALA A 107 25.67 5.31 8.44
CA ALA A 107 26.18 4.47 7.38
C ALA A 107 27.38 3.63 7.87
N PRO A 108 27.65 2.48 7.25
CA PRO A 108 26.88 1.86 6.18
C PRO A 108 25.71 0.96 6.66
N GLU A 109 25.62 0.66 7.95
CA GLU A 109 24.70 -0.31 8.54
C GLU A 109 23.27 0.23 8.58
N TYR A 110 23.09 1.53 8.81
CA TYR A 110 21.80 2.16 8.98
C TYR A 110 20.87 1.34 9.89
N THR A 111 21.38 0.91 11.04
CA THR A 111 20.62 0.06 11.99
C THR A 111 19.42 0.83 12.51
N VAL A 112 18.23 0.26 12.33
CA VAL A 112 16.99 0.83 12.90
C VAL A 112 17.04 0.70 14.42
N ASP A 113 16.66 1.77 15.13
CA ASP A 113 16.53 1.76 16.59
C ASP A 113 15.62 0.58 17.01
N PRO A 114 16.14 -0.35 17.85
CA PRO A 114 15.37 -1.50 18.29
C PRO A 114 14.10 -1.13 19.07
N ALA A 115 14.09 0.00 19.79
CA ALA A 115 12.93 0.46 20.53
C ALA A 115 11.83 0.97 19.58
N TRP A 116 12.24 1.71 18.51
CA TRP A 116 11.31 2.12 17.45
C TRP A 116 10.73 0.92 16.69
N MET A 117 11.59 0.00 16.24
CA MET A 117 11.16 -1.22 15.55
C MET A 117 10.16 -2.02 16.40
N SER A 118 10.46 -2.20 17.71
CA SER A 118 9.58 -2.93 18.61
C SER A 118 8.25 -2.19 18.85
N ARG A 119 8.28 -0.85 18.84
CA ARG A 119 7.05 -0.06 19.00
C ARG A 119 6.15 -0.15 17.77
N VAL A 120 6.71 -0.08 16.57
CA VAL A 120 5.95 -0.29 15.32
C VAL A 120 5.36 -1.69 15.29
N GLU A 121 6.17 -2.70 15.62
CA GLU A 121 5.72 -4.11 15.68
C GLU A 121 4.56 -4.30 16.66
N GLU A 122 4.63 -3.70 17.83
CA GLU A 122 3.56 -3.78 18.85
C GLU A 122 2.21 -3.33 18.29
N VAL A 123 2.17 -2.21 17.55
CA VAL A 123 0.93 -1.69 16.97
C VAL A 123 0.45 -2.51 15.78
N VAL A 124 1.38 -2.97 14.94
CA VAL A 124 1.09 -3.92 13.85
C VAL A 124 0.45 -5.20 14.41
N ASP A 125 1.05 -5.77 15.48
CA ASP A 125 0.54 -7.00 16.08
C ASP A 125 -0.85 -6.80 16.73
N TRP A 126 -1.14 -5.63 17.31
CA TRP A 126 -2.49 -5.32 17.79
C TRP A 126 -3.52 -5.30 16.66
N ALA A 127 -3.18 -4.70 15.52
CA ALA A 127 -4.08 -4.63 14.37
C ALA A 127 -4.31 -6.02 13.73
N LEU A 128 -3.25 -6.81 13.60
CA LEU A 128 -3.35 -8.19 13.12
C LEU A 128 -4.19 -9.07 14.07
N ALA A 129 -4.08 -8.86 15.38
CA ALA A 129 -4.89 -9.57 16.37
C ALA A 129 -6.40 -9.25 16.27
N GLU A 130 -6.75 -8.03 15.84
CA GLU A 130 -8.13 -7.63 15.51
C GLU A 130 -8.53 -8.09 14.09
N LYS A 131 -7.71 -8.92 13.42
CA LYS A 131 -7.93 -9.48 12.07
C LYS A 131 -8.02 -8.41 10.97
N MET A 132 -7.38 -7.26 11.18
CA MET A 132 -7.29 -6.21 10.17
C MET A 132 -6.23 -6.55 9.13
N TYR A 133 -6.40 -6.03 7.91
CA TYR A 133 -5.30 -5.85 6.99
C TYR A 133 -4.46 -4.66 7.44
N VAL A 134 -3.15 -4.82 7.41
CA VAL A 134 -2.21 -3.81 7.93
C VAL A 134 -1.23 -3.43 6.83
N ILE A 135 -1.05 -2.14 6.58
CA ILE A 135 -0.07 -1.63 5.62
C ILE A 135 0.98 -0.84 6.40
N ILE A 136 2.25 -1.12 6.18
CA ILE A 136 3.39 -0.31 6.65
C ILE A 136 4.27 0.08 5.47
N ASN A 137 4.94 1.24 5.57
CA ASN A 137 5.73 1.80 4.48
C ASN A 137 7.01 2.52 4.95
N LEU A 138 7.75 3.08 3.99
CA LEU A 138 8.71 4.17 4.21
C LEU A 138 8.00 5.49 3.87
N HIS A 139 7.68 6.32 4.90
CA HIS A 139 6.77 7.46 4.69
C HIS A 139 7.49 8.77 4.38
N HIS A 140 7.99 9.53 5.34
CA HIS A 140 8.64 10.82 5.11
C HIS A 140 10.15 10.69 4.89
N GLU A 141 10.53 10.03 3.80
CA GLU A 141 11.92 9.70 3.49
C GLU A 141 12.53 10.56 2.38
N LYS A 142 11.81 11.61 1.94
CA LYS A 142 12.22 12.50 0.83
C LYS A 142 13.63 13.07 1.03
N SER A 143 13.99 13.46 2.24
CA SER A 143 15.28 14.08 2.54
C SER A 143 16.52 13.28 2.15
N TRP A 144 16.40 11.97 2.06
CA TRP A 144 17.48 11.08 1.65
C TRP A 144 17.16 10.23 0.42
N LEU A 145 15.91 9.75 0.26
CA LEU A 145 15.56 8.89 -0.86
C LEU A 145 15.53 9.65 -2.20
N GLU A 146 15.06 10.90 -2.20
CA GLU A 146 15.08 11.73 -3.41
C GLU A 146 16.49 12.11 -3.88
N LYS A 147 17.52 11.90 -3.05
CA LYS A 147 18.92 12.00 -3.50
C LYS A 147 19.30 10.94 -4.53
N ALA A 148 18.50 9.88 -4.68
CA ALA A 148 18.74 8.83 -5.68
C ALA A 148 18.80 9.36 -7.12
N SER A 149 18.23 10.54 -7.42
CA SER A 149 18.39 11.22 -8.71
C SER A 149 19.84 11.62 -9.01
N LYS A 150 20.68 11.83 -7.97
CA LYS A 150 22.08 12.27 -8.07
C LYS A 150 23.07 11.21 -7.59
N ASP A 151 22.70 10.49 -6.53
CA ASP A 151 23.50 9.43 -5.90
C ASP A 151 22.60 8.23 -5.63
N TYR A 152 22.36 7.44 -6.68
CA TYR A 152 21.50 6.27 -6.59
C TYR A 152 22.00 5.26 -5.56
N GLU A 153 23.27 4.89 -5.59
CA GLU A 153 23.80 3.84 -4.72
C GLU A 153 23.86 4.29 -3.25
N GLY A 154 24.16 5.56 -3.00
CA GLY A 154 24.13 6.11 -1.63
C GLY A 154 22.73 6.05 -1.02
N ALA A 155 21.72 6.55 -1.74
CA ALA A 155 20.32 6.48 -1.32
C ALA A 155 19.82 5.04 -1.18
N MET A 156 20.14 4.17 -2.15
CA MET A 156 19.70 2.78 -2.14
C MET A 156 20.41 1.93 -1.08
N THR A 157 21.57 2.30 -0.62
CA THR A 157 22.21 1.64 0.53
C THR A 157 21.35 1.79 1.79
N GLN A 158 20.85 2.99 2.07
CA GLN A 158 19.93 3.23 3.19
C GLN A 158 18.58 2.56 2.97
N PHE A 159 18.02 2.65 1.76
CA PHE A 159 16.75 1.99 1.41
C PHE A 159 16.80 0.48 1.61
N ARG A 160 17.85 -0.15 1.10
CA ARG A 160 18.07 -1.60 1.24
C ARG A 160 18.27 -1.99 2.71
N ALA A 161 18.98 -1.17 3.49
CA ALA A 161 19.20 -1.42 4.93
C ALA A 161 17.87 -1.35 5.70
N ALA A 162 17.02 -0.33 5.44
CA ALA A 162 15.70 -0.21 6.05
C ALA A 162 14.84 -1.45 5.74
N TRP A 163 14.64 -1.75 4.45
CA TRP A 163 13.75 -2.84 4.06
C TRP A 163 14.26 -4.23 4.46
N ARG A 164 15.58 -4.47 4.51
CA ARG A 164 16.12 -5.74 5.01
C ARG A 164 15.73 -5.97 6.46
N GLN A 165 15.83 -4.94 7.30
CA GLN A 165 15.49 -5.03 8.72
C GLN A 165 13.98 -5.17 8.92
N ILE A 166 13.17 -4.37 8.22
CA ILE A 166 11.71 -4.46 8.26
C ILE A 166 11.24 -5.84 7.77
N ALA A 167 11.68 -6.27 6.60
CA ALA A 167 11.29 -7.55 6.04
C ALA A 167 11.70 -8.73 6.92
N ALA A 168 12.88 -8.69 7.54
CA ALA A 168 13.33 -9.71 8.48
C ALA A 168 12.47 -9.75 9.75
N ARG A 169 12.17 -8.57 10.34
CA ARG A 169 11.37 -8.47 11.56
C ARG A 169 9.96 -9.03 11.40
N PHE A 170 9.34 -8.76 10.27
CA PHE A 170 7.95 -9.13 10.01
C PHE A 170 7.79 -10.39 9.13
N ARG A 171 8.87 -11.15 8.91
CA ARG A 171 8.93 -12.26 7.96
C ARG A 171 7.86 -13.33 8.19
N GLU A 172 7.52 -13.61 9.44
CA GLU A 172 6.58 -14.66 9.84
C GLU A 172 5.16 -14.14 10.13
N ARG A 173 4.90 -12.81 9.98
CA ARG A 173 3.55 -12.26 10.12
C ARG A 173 2.70 -12.67 8.92
N THR A 174 1.39 -12.85 9.16
CA THR A 174 0.44 -13.30 8.13
C THR A 174 0.46 -12.42 6.89
N ASP A 175 -0.14 -12.86 5.82
CA ASP A 175 -0.33 -12.14 4.55
C ASP A 175 -1.30 -10.95 4.66
N HIS A 176 -2.02 -10.82 5.77
CA HIS A 176 -2.74 -9.59 6.11
C HIS A 176 -1.80 -8.40 6.40
N LEU A 177 -0.52 -8.62 6.68
CA LEU A 177 0.47 -7.54 6.68
C LEU A 177 0.99 -7.33 5.26
N ILE A 178 0.90 -6.11 4.78
CA ILE A 178 1.24 -5.66 3.43
C ILE A 178 2.36 -4.63 3.56
N PHE A 179 3.35 -4.69 2.67
CA PHE A 179 4.42 -3.69 2.63
C PHE A 179 4.21 -2.75 1.45
N GLU A 180 4.33 -1.45 1.69
CA GLU A 180 4.31 -0.41 0.67
C GLU A 180 5.72 0.17 0.53
N SER A 181 6.28 0.12 -0.68
CA SER A 181 7.71 0.39 -0.94
C SER A 181 8.19 1.74 -0.42
N MET A 182 7.41 2.76 -0.62
CA MET A 182 7.65 4.16 -0.25
C MET A 182 6.32 4.92 -0.28
N ASN A 183 6.32 6.16 0.20
CA ASN A 183 5.14 7.03 0.14
C ASN A 183 5.12 7.84 -1.17
N GLU A 184 5.14 9.16 -1.07
CA GLU A 184 5.02 10.14 -2.17
C GLU A 184 6.39 10.63 -2.64
N ILE A 185 7.24 9.73 -3.16
CA ILE A 185 8.55 10.10 -3.70
C ILE A 185 8.38 10.66 -5.13
N ASP A 186 8.96 11.84 -5.36
CA ASP A 186 8.89 12.57 -6.61
C ASP A 186 10.24 13.26 -6.90
N PHE A 187 10.97 12.77 -7.89
CA PHE A 187 12.26 13.32 -8.32
C PHE A 187 12.06 14.54 -9.21
N THR A 188 11.63 15.64 -8.61
CA THR A 188 11.25 16.89 -9.32
C THR A 188 12.39 17.55 -10.10
N ASP A 189 13.63 17.15 -9.86
CA ASP A 189 14.83 17.59 -10.59
C ASP A 189 15.09 16.80 -11.88
N LEU A 190 14.30 15.76 -12.17
CA LEU A 190 14.39 14.94 -13.37
C LEU A 190 13.24 15.22 -14.37
N PRO A 191 13.48 15.04 -15.67
CA PRO A 191 12.38 14.93 -16.64
C PRO A 191 11.40 13.84 -16.24
N ILE A 192 10.11 14.06 -16.48
CA ILE A 192 9.04 13.18 -15.95
C ILE A 192 9.21 11.70 -16.32
N GLY A 193 9.69 11.38 -17.53
CA GLY A 193 9.95 10.01 -17.96
C GLY A 193 11.12 9.36 -17.20
N GLU A 194 12.18 10.13 -16.90
CA GLU A 194 13.32 9.65 -16.10
C GLU A 194 12.93 9.47 -14.64
N ASN A 195 12.11 10.39 -14.11
CA ASN A 195 11.51 10.28 -12.76
C ASN A 195 10.71 8.96 -12.65
N GLY A 196 9.80 8.69 -13.59
CA GLY A 196 9.05 7.44 -13.63
C GLY A 196 9.93 6.20 -13.69
N ALA A 197 10.95 6.23 -14.57
CA ALA A 197 11.89 5.12 -14.67
C ALA A 197 12.66 4.87 -13.37
N LEU A 198 13.05 5.94 -12.64
CA LEU A 198 13.73 5.82 -11.36
C LEU A 198 12.81 5.26 -10.26
N VAL A 199 11.57 5.75 -10.16
CA VAL A 199 10.54 5.20 -9.24
C VAL A 199 10.31 3.71 -9.52
N ASN A 200 10.15 3.32 -10.79
CA ASN A 200 9.96 1.92 -11.18
C ASN A 200 11.17 1.04 -10.83
N ARG A 201 12.39 1.57 -10.99
CA ARG A 201 13.63 0.88 -10.61
C ARG A 201 13.68 0.62 -9.10
N ILE A 202 13.34 1.61 -8.26
CA ILE A 202 13.28 1.48 -6.80
C ILE A 202 12.23 0.45 -6.39
N ASN A 203 11.04 0.51 -6.98
CA ASN A 203 9.97 -0.49 -6.77
C ASN A 203 10.44 -1.92 -7.12
N GLY A 204 11.14 -2.07 -8.24
CA GLY A 204 11.69 -3.36 -8.65
C GLY A 204 12.74 -3.91 -7.68
N GLU A 205 13.60 -3.05 -7.13
CA GLU A 205 14.56 -3.46 -6.08
C GLU A 205 13.86 -3.84 -4.77
N PHE A 206 12.85 -3.08 -4.36
CA PHE A 206 12.03 -3.41 -3.20
C PHE A 206 11.42 -4.80 -3.30
N VAL A 207 10.75 -5.11 -4.40
CA VAL A 207 10.12 -6.43 -4.62
C VAL A 207 11.16 -7.53 -4.50
N LYS A 208 12.28 -7.43 -5.21
CA LYS A 208 13.37 -8.43 -5.16
C LYS A 208 13.89 -8.63 -3.74
N LEU A 209 14.09 -7.54 -3.00
CA LEU A 209 14.59 -7.58 -1.63
C LEU A 209 13.62 -8.29 -0.68
N VAL A 210 12.33 -7.92 -0.75
CA VAL A 210 11.30 -8.52 0.11
C VAL A 210 11.14 -10.02 -0.21
N ARG A 211 11.08 -10.40 -1.48
CA ARG A 211 10.99 -11.81 -1.89
C ARG A 211 12.18 -12.65 -1.40
N ALA A 212 13.38 -12.10 -1.51
CA ALA A 212 14.62 -12.75 -1.06
C ALA A 212 14.69 -12.96 0.47
N SER A 213 13.94 -12.20 1.26
CA SER A 213 13.93 -12.32 2.73
C SER A 213 13.24 -13.61 3.23
N GLY A 214 12.48 -14.30 2.38
CA GLY A 214 11.90 -15.62 2.66
C GLY A 214 10.67 -15.58 3.58
N GLY A 215 10.29 -16.75 4.14
CA GLY A 215 9.09 -16.86 4.97
C GLY A 215 7.82 -16.45 4.21
N VAL A 216 6.87 -15.81 4.89
CA VAL A 216 5.62 -15.29 4.29
C VAL A 216 5.92 -14.22 3.22
N ASN A 217 7.05 -13.52 3.32
CA ASN A 217 7.43 -12.47 2.37
C ASN A 217 7.62 -12.96 0.92
N ARG A 218 7.80 -14.28 0.70
CA ARG A 218 7.84 -14.85 -0.66
C ARG A 218 6.54 -14.60 -1.43
N ASN A 219 5.42 -14.55 -0.71
CA ASN A 219 4.08 -14.42 -1.29
C ASN A 219 3.27 -13.25 -0.70
N ARG A 220 3.91 -12.36 0.08
CA ARG A 220 3.27 -11.18 0.65
C ARG A 220 2.83 -10.23 -0.44
N TRP A 221 1.64 -9.65 -0.31
CA TRP A 221 1.20 -8.56 -1.17
C TRP A 221 2.06 -7.31 -0.95
N LEU A 222 2.46 -6.66 -2.03
CA LEU A 222 3.32 -5.48 -2.02
C LEU A 222 2.63 -4.33 -2.72
N LEU A 223 2.58 -3.16 -2.09
CA LEU A 223 2.05 -1.94 -2.66
C LEU A 223 3.18 -1.15 -3.32
N LEU A 224 2.92 -0.73 -4.55
CA LEU A 224 3.87 0.00 -5.37
C LEU A 224 3.23 1.32 -5.82
N PRO A 225 3.64 2.47 -5.25
CA PRO A 225 3.22 3.78 -5.72
C PRO A 225 3.96 4.17 -7.00
N GLY A 226 3.29 4.99 -7.83
CA GLY A 226 3.93 5.75 -8.90
C GLY A 226 4.59 7.04 -8.37
N ILE A 227 4.99 7.93 -9.28
CA ILE A 227 5.56 9.25 -8.95
C ILE A 227 4.61 10.01 -8.01
N GLY A 228 5.07 10.34 -6.80
CA GLY A 228 4.30 11.09 -5.81
C GLY A 228 3.00 10.41 -5.35
N ALA A 229 2.85 9.11 -5.59
CA ALA A 229 1.58 8.37 -5.46
C ALA A 229 0.40 9.02 -6.21
N ASP A 230 0.69 9.92 -7.15
CA ASP A 230 -0.31 10.64 -7.94
C ASP A 230 -0.99 9.70 -8.93
N LEU A 231 -2.33 9.77 -9.00
CA LEU A 231 -3.15 8.88 -9.84
C LEU A 231 -2.83 9.02 -11.34
N GLU A 232 -2.73 10.25 -11.84
CA GLU A 232 -2.51 10.49 -13.26
C GLU A 232 -1.08 10.08 -13.66
N LYS A 233 -0.08 10.45 -12.83
CA LYS A 233 1.31 10.05 -13.05
C LYS A 233 1.48 8.52 -12.93
N ALA A 234 0.76 7.86 -12.02
CA ALA A 234 0.77 6.40 -11.96
C ALA A 234 0.23 5.78 -13.25
N CYS A 235 -0.90 6.28 -13.75
CA CYS A 235 -1.46 5.80 -15.01
C CYS A 235 -0.54 5.97 -16.22
N ASP A 236 0.27 7.02 -16.23
CA ASP A 236 1.10 7.36 -17.39
C ASP A 236 2.53 6.78 -17.31
N TYR A 237 3.07 6.56 -16.09
CA TYR A 237 4.51 6.24 -15.91
C TYR A 237 4.80 5.03 -15.02
N LEU A 238 3.83 4.47 -14.29
CA LEU A 238 4.11 3.31 -13.44
C LEU A 238 4.18 2.03 -14.28
N VAL A 239 5.33 1.37 -14.19
CA VAL A 239 5.55 0.03 -14.75
C VAL A 239 5.82 -0.92 -13.60
N LEU A 240 4.93 -1.90 -13.41
CA LEU A 240 5.08 -2.91 -12.38
C LEU A 240 6.19 -3.91 -12.75
N PRO A 241 6.93 -4.42 -11.76
CA PRO A 241 7.82 -5.55 -11.96
C PRO A 241 7.03 -6.82 -12.30
N ASP A 242 7.71 -7.81 -12.88
CA ASP A 242 7.13 -9.13 -13.16
C ASP A 242 6.99 -9.94 -11.84
N ASP A 243 5.98 -9.59 -11.07
CA ASP A 243 5.61 -10.25 -9.81
C ASP A 243 4.09 -10.17 -9.66
N PRO A 244 3.38 -11.31 -9.54
CA PRO A 244 1.92 -11.34 -9.56
C PRO A 244 1.27 -10.79 -8.29
N ARG A 245 2.03 -10.58 -7.21
CA ARG A 245 1.53 -10.09 -5.92
C ARG A 245 1.90 -8.64 -5.65
N CYS A 246 1.80 -7.82 -6.70
CA CYS A 246 1.92 -6.37 -6.63
C CYS A 246 0.55 -5.70 -6.75
N ILE A 247 0.34 -4.66 -5.96
CA ILE A 247 -0.85 -3.82 -5.91
C ILE A 247 -0.42 -2.40 -6.25
N VAL A 248 -1.14 -1.74 -7.13
CA VAL A 248 -0.93 -0.30 -7.42
C VAL A 248 -1.46 0.53 -6.26
N SER A 249 -0.63 1.43 -5.73
CA SER A 249 -1.02 2.39 -4.69
C SER A 249 -1.12 3.79 -5.29
N VAL A 250 -2.27 4.44 -5.14
CA VAL A 250 -2.47 5.84 -5.54
C VAL A 250 -3.09 6.62 -4.39
N HIS A 251 -2.82 7.94 -4.34
CA HIS A 251 -3.48 8.86 -3.43
C HIS A 251 -4.52 9.69 -4.20
N TYR A 252 -5.64 10.00 -3.55
CA TYR A 252 -6.73 10.71 -4.18
C TYR A 252 -7.10 11.99 -3.43
N TYR A 253 -6.46 13.08 -3.81
CA TYR A 253 -6.74 14.43 -3.31
C TYR A 253 -7.22 15.36 -4.44
N LEU A 254 -7.98 14.80 -5.41
CA LEU A 254 -8.44 15.52 -6.60
C LEU A 254 -9.91 16.00 -6.48
N PRO A 255 -10.25 17.25 -6.84
CA PRO A 255 -9.29 18.29 -7.24
C PRO A 255 -8.57 18.86 -6.01
N PRO A 256 -7.27 19.15 -6.09
CA PRO A 256 -6.50 19.62 -4.94
C PRO A 256 -7.01 20.97 -4.41
N GLN A 257 -7.63 21.81 -5.26
CA GLN A 257 -8.29 23.05 -4.86
C GLN A 257 -9.37 22.83 -3.80
N PHE A 258 -10.09 21.69 -3.86
CA PHE A 258 -11.05 21.31 -2.85
C PHE A 258 -10.41 20.52 -1.71
N ALA A 259 -9.62 19.51 -2.03
CA ALA A 259 -9.15 18.58 -1.02
C ALA A 259 -8.12 19.21 -0.04
N ILE A 260 -7.13 19.96 -0.55
CA ILE A 260 -5.97 20.39 0.25
C ILE A 260 -5.67 21.90 0.23
N ALA A 261 -6.29 22.68 -0.67
CA ALA A 261 -6.06 24.13 -0.70
C ALA A 261 -6.80 24.85 0.41
N THR A 262 -6.20 25.92 0.92
CA THR A 262 -6.80 26.88 1.85
C THR A 262 -7.07 28.21 1.15
N PRO A 263 -7.90 29.10 1.71
CA PRO A 263 -8.04 30.45 1.18
C PRO A 263 -6.68 31.14 1.03
N GLY A 264 -6.44 31.73 -0.14
CA GLY A 264 -5.16 32.37 -0.47
C GLY A 264 -4.12 31.47 -1.13
N THR A 265 -4.40 30.19 -1.34
CA THR A 265 -3.53 29.29 -2.11
C THR A 265 -3.36 29.79 -3.54
N SER A 266 -2.12 29.96 -4.02
CA SER A 266 -1.80 30.61 -5.31
C SER A 266 -2.28 29.84 -6.54
N TRP A 267 -2.41 28.51 -6.43
CA TRP A 267 -2.89 27.62 -7.52
C TRP A 267 -4.40 27.36 -7.44
N GLY A 268 -5.14 28.14 -6.63
CA GLY A 268 -6.60 28.10 -6.54
C GLY A 268 -7.12 27.47 -5.24
N TYR A 269 -8.36 27.80 -4.94
CA TYR A 269 -9.09 27.31 -3.77
C TYR A 269 -10.57 27.10 -4.14
N GLN A 270 -11.12 25.98 -3.67
CA GLN A 270 -12.52 25.64 -3.82
C GLN A 270 -13.13 25.32 -2.45
N TYR A 271 -14.22 26.02 -2.10
CA TYR A 271 -14.91 25.85 -0.81
C TYR A 271 -15.87 24.65 -0.82
N SER A 272 -16.58 24.44 -1.93
CA SER A 272 -17.61 23.41 -2.10
C SER A 272 -17.28 22.47 -3.27
N TRP A 273 -17.81 21.24 -3.21
CA TRP A 273 -17.64 20.19 -4.21
C TRP A 273 -18.98 19.46 -4.42
N GLY A 274 -19.17 18.87 -5.59
CA GLY A 274 -20.33 18.01 -5.89
C GLY A 274 -21.19 18.51 -7.05
N GLY A 275 -20.68 19.45 -7.83
CA GLY A 275 -21.28 19.81 -9.12
C GLY A 275 -21.16 18.69 -10.16
N ALA A 276 -21.89 18.78 -11.25
CA ALA A 276 -21.86 17.77 -12.32
C ALA A 276 -20.44 17.55 -12.88
N ALA A 277 -19.68 18.62 -13.08
CA ALA A 277 -18.30 18.55 -13.57
C ALA A 277 -17.36 17.83 -12.58
N ASP A 278 -17.52 18.08 -11.28
CA ASP A 278 -16.73 17.41 -10.24
C ASP A 278 -16.94 15.89 -10.28
N HIS A 279 -18.20 15.45 -10.42
CA HIS A 279 -18.55 14.05 -10.51
C HIS A 279 -18.06 13.38 -11.79
N GLU A 280 -18.16 14.03 -12.93
CA GLU A 280 -17.67 13.48 -14.20
C GLU A 280 -16.15 13.34 -14.17
N THR A 281 -15.42 14.31 -13.60
CA THR A 281 -13.95 14.21 -13.42
C THR A 281 -13.61 13.03 -12.51
N MET A 282 -14.28 12.89 -11.36
CA MET A 282 -14.01 11.77 -10.45
C MET A 282 -14.29 10.42 -11.14
N LYS A 283 -15.43 10.26 -11.83
CA LYS A 283 -15.74 9.04 -12.58
C LYS A 283 -14.70 8.73 -13.65
N ALA A 284 -14.21 9.74 -14.38
CA ALA A 284 -13.18 9.57 -15.40
C ALA A 284 -11.87 9.05 -14.78
N ASN A 285 -11.48 9.55 -13.60
CA ASN A 285 -10.30 9.06 -12.87
C ASN A 285 -10.43 7.58 -12.50
N PHE A 286 -11.58 7.16 -11.97
CA PHE A 286 -11.83 5.76 -11.64
C PHE A 286 -11.92 4.87 -12.89
N ALA A 287 -12.51 5.37 -13.99
CA ALA A 287 -12.53 4.66 -15.26
C ALA A 287 -11.11 4.42 -15.81
N LYS A 288 -10.21 5.42 -15.69
CA LYS A 288 -8.80 5.30 -16.09
C LYS A 288 -8.09 4.22 -15.27
N LEU A 289 -8.28 4.18 -13.95
CA LEU A 289 -7.74 3.12 -13.09
C LEU A 289 -8.27 1.73 -13.48
N LYS A 290 -9.57 1.67 -13.78
CA LYS A 290 -10.20 0.42 -14.21
C LYS A 290 -9.61 -0.09 -15.51
N GLU A 291 -9.56 0.72 -16.56
CA GLU A 291 -9.04 0.37 -17.88
C GLU A 291 -7.56 -0.06 -17.84
N LEU A 292 -6.73 0.71 -17.11
CA LEU A 292 -5.28 0.50 -17.13
C LEU A 292 -4.82 -0.65 -16.23
N TYR A 293 -5.54 -0.93 -15.14
CA TYR A 293 -5.14 -1.90 -14.13
C TYR A 293 -6.18 -2.99 -13.88
N LEU A 294 -7.39 -2.64 -13.43
CA LEU A 294 -8.35 -3.63 -12.94
C LEU A 294 -8.82 -4.60 -14.04
N ASP A 295 -9.09 -4.10 -15.25
CA ASP A 295 -9.49 -4.93 -16.39
C ASP A 295 -8.36 -5.86 -16.87
N LYS A 296 -7.12 -5.59 -16.46
CA LYS A 296 -5.95 -6.45 -16.67
C LYS A 296 -5.68 -7.38 -15.48
N GLY A 297 -6.55 -7.35 -14.45
CA GLY A 297 -6.38 -8.15 -13.23
C GLY A 297 -5.35 -7.61 -12.26
N ILE A 298 -4.87 -6.38 -12.44
CA ILE A 298 -3.94 -5.70 -11.54
C ILE A 298 -4.74 -5.00 -10.45
N PRO A 299 -4.58 -5.38 -9.16
CA PRO A 299 -5.32 -4.76 -8.07
C PRO A 299 -4.83 -3.33 -7.78
N VAL A 300 -5.75 -2.47 -7.32
CA VAL A 300 -5.48 -1.06 -6.99
C VAL A 300 -6.01 -0.75 -5.60
N ILE A 301 -5.26 0.05 -4.84
CA ILE A 301 -5.70 0.64 -3.58
C ILE A 301 -5.61 2.17 -3.68
N ILE A 302 -6.56 2.87 -3.05
CA ILE A 302 -6.39 4.29 -2.75
C ILE A 302 -5.78 4.36 -1.35
N GLY A 303 -4.44 4.47 -1.28
CA GLY A 303 -3.67 4.46 -0.03
C GLY A 303 -3.95 5.65 0.87
N GLU A 304 -4.33 6.78 0.26
CA GLU A 304 -4.79 7.96 0.97
C GLU A 304 -5.87 8.69 0.19
N TYR A 305 -6.90 9.13 0.88
CA TYR A 305 -7.83 10.15 0.42
C TYR A 305 -8.32 10.96 1.61
N GLY A 306 -8.66 12.21 1.38
CA GLY A 306 -9.11 13.10 2.45
C GLY A 306 -9.50 14.47 1.92
N CYS A 307 -9.95 15.31 2.83
CA CYS A 307 -10.23 16.71 2.58
C CYS A 307 -10.05 17.48 3.88
N LEU A 308 -9.42 18.67 3.82
CA LEU A 308 -9.22 19.51 4.98
C LEU A 308 -10.53 19.74 5.76
N LEU A 309 -10.44 19.67 7.09
CA LEU A 309 -11.59 19.89 7.97
C LEU A 309 -12.04 21.36 7.94
N ARG A 310 -11.07 22.28 7.88
CA ARG A 310 -11.33 23.72 7.96
C ARG A 310 -11.43 24.33 6.56
N ASN A 311 -12.22 25.41 6.47
CA ASN A 311 -12.41 26.20 5.23
C ASN A 311 -12.98 25.38 4.06
N LYS A 312 -13.79 24.37 4.36
CA LYS A 312 -14.52 23.57 3.37
C LYS A 312 -15.97 23.40 3.81
N ASP A 313 -16.86 23.35 2.84
CA ASP A 313 -18.27 23.06 3.12
C ASP A 313 -18.43 21.63 3.64
N ARG A 314 -19.08 21.47 4.80
CA ARG A 314 -19.25 20.18 5.46
C ARG A 314 -20.01 19.18 4.60
N ALA A 315 -21.11 19.62 3.99
CA ALA A 315 -21.95 18.74 3.16
C ALA A 315 -21.18 18.25 1.93
N SER A 316 -20.43 19.15 1.29
CA SER A 316 -19.53 18.81 0.17
C SER A 316 -18.44 17.82 0.58
N ARG A 317 -17.83 17.98 1.78
CA ARG A 317 -16.83 17.03 2.28
C ARG A 317 -17.40 15.62 2.47
N ILE A 318 -18.54 15.51 3.13
CA ILE A 318 -19.23 14.23 3.36
C ILE A 318 -19.61 13.58 2.01
N PHE A 319 -20.10 14.37 1.07
CA PHE A 319 -20.47 13.89 -0.26
C PHE A 319 -19.25 13.45 -1.09
N TYR A 320 -18.13 14.16 -0.98
CA TYR A 320 -16.86 13.82 -1.58
C TYR A 320 -16.34 12.46 -1.06
N PHE A 321 -16.29 12.27 0.26
CA PHE A 321 -15.88 11.00 0.86
C PHE A 321 -16.80 9.84 0.43
N ARG A 322 -18.12 10.03 0.49
CA ARG A 322 -19.08 9.02 0.05
C ARG A 322 -18.89 8.66 -1.42
N SER A 323 -18.60 9.62 -2.26
CA SER A 323 -18.39 9.41 -3.70
C SER A 323 -17.14 8.59 -3.97
N ILE A 324 -16.02 8.90 -3.30
CA ILE A 324 -14.77 8.11 -3.39
C ILE A 324 -15.01 6.68 -2.90
N VAL A 325 -15.59 6.52 -1.71
CA VAL A 325 -15.86 5.21 -1.12
C VAL A 325 -16.73 4.37 -2.03
N ARG A 326 -17.85 4.93 -2.54
CA ARG A 326 -18.76 4.24 -3.44
C ARG A 326 -18.05 3.78 -4.71
N LEU A 327 -17.38 4.69 -5.42
CA LEU A 327 -16.67 4.36 -6.67
C LEU A 327 -15.54 3.35 -6.44
N SER A 328 -14.83 3.45 -5.31
CA SER A 328 -13.81 2.48 -4.94
C SER A 328 -14.42 1.08 -4.78
N ARG A 329 -15.48 0.96 -3.97
CA ARG A 329 -16.10 -0.34 -3.68
C ARG A 329 -16.78 -0.95 -4.91
N GLU A 330 -17.42 -0.15 -5.76
CA GLU A 330 -17.99 -0.58 -7.04
C GLU A 330 -16.94 -1.19 -7.98
N ASN A 331 -15.68 -0.78 -7.85
CA ASN A 331 -14.55 -1.26 -8.66
C ASN A 331 -13.62 -2.26 -7.94
N GLY A 332 -13.96 -2.72 -6.74
CA GLY A 332 -13.12 -3.66 -5.98
C GLY A 332 -11.83 -3.03 -5.41
N ILE A 333 -11.77 -1.71 -5.33
CA ILE A 333 -10.68 -0.92 -4.76
C ILE A 333 -10.90 -0.76 -3.25
N CYS A 334 -9.84 -0.84 -2.43
CA CYS A 334 -9.87 -0.48 -1.02
C CYS A 334 -9.54 1.01 -0.86
N PRO A 335 -10.47 1.85 -0.39
CA PRO A 335 -10.20 3.24 -0.06
C PRO A 335 -9.67 3.35 1.38
N VAL A 336 -8.53 4.01 1.60
CA VAL A 336 -7.94 4.20 2.93
C VAL A 336 -7.96 5.69 3.27
N PHE A 337 -8.85 6.06 4.20
CA PHE A 337 -9.06 7.43 4.61
C PHE A 337 -7.86 7.99 5.38
N TRP A 338 -7.39 9.18 5.03
CA TRP A 338 -6.33 9.87 5.75
C TRP A 338 -6.90 10.62 6.97
N ASP A 339 -6.54 10.18 8.17
CA ASP A 339 -6.85 10.88 9.41
C ASP A 339 -5.56 11.23 10.16
N ASN A 340 -5.29 12.51 10.27
CA ASN A 340 -4.15 13.07 11.03
C ASN A 340 -4.51 13.38 12.50
N GLY A 341 -5.70 12.96 12.98
CA GLY A 341 -6.25 13.28 14.29
C GLY A 341 -7.22 14.47 14.29
N GLU A 342 -7.51 15.05 13.10
CA GLU A 342 -8.50 16.13 12.99
C GLU A 342 -9.93 15.62 12.87
N GLU A 343 -10.18 14.46 12.27
CA GLU A 343 -11.51 13.89 12.15
C GLU A 343 -11.90 13.05 13.36
N LEU A 344 -11.02 12.16 13.80
CA LEU A 344 -11.21 11.38 15.02
C LEU A 344 -10.42 12.00 16.18
N ASP A 345 -11.11 12.41 17.22
CA ASP A 345 -10.45 12.67 18.51
C ASP A 345 -10.02 11.35 19.14
N ARG A 346 -8.72 11.06 19.00
CA ARG A 346 -8.15 9.77 19.46
C ARG A 346 -8.00 9.66 20.97
N ARG A 347 -8.22 10.76 21.74
CA ARG A 347 -8.28 10.75 23.20
C ARG A 347 -9.68 10.43 23.69
N ALA A 348 -10.67 11.08 23.07
CA ALA A 348 -12.07 10.93 23.44
C ALA A 348 -12.79 9.80 22.70
N TYR A 349 -12.21 9.28 21.62
CA TYR A 349 -12.85 8.30 20.71
C TYR A 349 -14.15 8.84 20.10
N VAL A 350 -14.10 10.09 19.62
CA VAL A 350 -15.27 10.78 19.06
C VAL A 350 -14.92 11.34 17.67
N TRP A 351 -15.74 11.01 16.69
CA TRP A 351 -15.70 11.62 15.37
C TRP A 351 -16.24 13.05 15.47
N ARG A 352 -15.44 14.04 15.06
CA ARG A 352 -15.74 15.46 15.27
C ARG A 352 -16.90 15.98 14.40
N GLN A 353 -17.19 15.34 13.31
CA GLN A 353 -18.30 15.69 12.43
C GLN A 353 -19.24 14.51 12.24
N GLU A 354 -20.51 14.74 12.58
CA GLU A 354 -21.59 13.80 12.27
C GLU A 354 -21.70 13.58 10.77
N GLY A 355 -21.95 12.33 10.34
CA GLY A 355 -22.05 11.92 8.94
C GLY A 355 -20.72 11.58 8.26
N VAL A 356 -19.56 11.91 8.86
CA VAL A 356 -18.26 11.52 8.29
C VAL A 356 -18.07 10.01 8.38
N LEU A 357 -18.17 9.40 9.56
CA LEU A 357 -17.99 7.96 9.72
C LEU A 357 -18.89 7.13 8.77
N PRO A 358 -20.21 7.36 8.67
CA PRO A 358 -21.05 6.69 7.69
C PRO A 358 -20.57 6.87 6.25
N ALA A 359 -20.06 8.04 5.88
CA ALA A 359 -19.53 8.27 4.54
C ALA A 359 -18.24 7.49 4.24
N LEU A 360 -17.44 7.17 5.28
CA LEU A 360 -16.19 6.44 5.17
C LEU A 360 -16.38 4.92 5.18
N THR A 361 -17.47 4.41 5.78
CA THR A 361 -17.75 2.98 5.94
C THR A 361 -18.93 2.48 5.11
N GLY A 362 -19.48 3.33 4.25
CA GLY A 362 -20.56 2.95 3.32
C GLY A 362 -21.94 2.73 3.98
N ASN A 363 -22.13 3.21 5.21
CA ASN A 363 -23.38 3.05 6.00
C ASN A 363 -24.35 4.24 5.81
#